data_efaa2b0735dd524c49393758513be55f
#
_entry.id   efaa2b0735dd524c49393758513be55f
#
_cell.length_a   1.000
_cell.length_b   1.000
_cell.length_c   1.000
_cell.angle_alpha   90.00
_cell.angle_beta   90.00
_cell.angle_gamma   90.00
#
_symmetry.space_group_name_H-M   'P 1'
#
loop_
_entity.id
_entity.type
_entity.pdbx_description
1 polymer ?
#
loop_
_entity_poly.entity_id
_entity_poly.type
_entity_poly.pdbx_seq_one_letter_code
_entity_poly.pdbx_strand_id
1 'polypeptide(L)'
;MTFCHLFGLNGADSAWSKEGQIKFLCPVPGYDRHFKLSEEFGISMIPVALTGEGPDLESVRQLVLNDQSIKGIWCVPKHSNPTGEIYSKKTIEGLLQISKEAEQSFKILWDNAYAVHDFKESAQLEDIFSLAKGLDILHAVVAFASTSKITYAGSGIGFLALSEPNLDLFLKHYQALIIGPDKINQAKHVEFFKKNGGVLSHMKKHADILKPKFEL
;
A
#
# COMPACT_ATOMS: atom_id res chain seq x y z
N MET A 1 -7.27 5.90 0.03
CA MET A 1 -7.59 7.08 -0.80
C MET A 1 -8.87 7.78 -0.33
N THR A 2 -10.07 7.19 -0.48
CA THR A 2 -11.36 7.83 -0.10
C THR A 2 -11.36 8.41 1.31
N PHE A 3 -10.89 7.68 2.31
CA PHE A 3 -10.86 8.17 3.70
C PHE A 3 -9.87 9.32 3.91
N CYS A 4 -8.75 9.33 3.21
CA CYS A 4 -7.84 10.48 3.25
C CYS A 4 -8.48 11.69 2.57
N HIS A 5 -9.16 11.47 1.43
CA HIS A 5 -9.75 12.53 0.64
C HIS A 5 -10.95 13.19 1.34
N LEU A 6 -11.89 12.40 1.87
CA LEU A 6 -13.13 12.92 2.44
C LEU A 6 -13.05 13.25 3.93
N PHE A 7 -12.30 12.47 4.70
CA PHE A 7 -12.34 12.55 6.16
C PHE A 7 -11.03 12.94 6.81
N GLY A 8 -9.90 12.86 6.06
CA GLY A 8 -8.56 13.11 6.58
C GLY A 8 -8.13 12.09 7.64
N LEU A 9 -7.04 11.37 7.42
CA LEU A 9 -6.56 10.37 8.39
C LEU A 9 -5.79 10.98 9.58
N ASN A 10 -5.64 12.30 9.67
CA ASN A 10 -5.06 13.00 10.81
C ASN A 10 -6.06 13.98 11.44
N GLY A 11 -7.36 13.74 11.22
CA GLY A 11 -8.44 14.62 11.62
C GLY A 11 -9.17 15.24 10.43
N ALA A 12 -10.40 15.70 10.68
CA ALA A 12 -11.28 16.22 9.63
C ALA A 12 -10.72 17.47 8.93
N ASP A 13 -9.85 18.23 9.58
CA ASP A 13 -9.25 19.45 9.01
C ASP A 13 -8.12 19.14 8.04
N SER A 14 -7.56 17.92 8.05
CA SER A 14 -6.56 17.44 7.10
C SER A 14 -7.15 16.70 5.89
N ALA A 15 -8.46 16.75 5.69
CA ALA A 15 -9.12 16.11 4.54
C ALA A 15 -8.67 16.76 3.24
N TRP A 16 -8.12 15.97 2.33
CA TRP A 16 -7.59 16.48 1.05
C TRP A 16 -8.65 17.17 0.17
N SER A 17 -9.93 16.79 0.33
CA SER A 17 -11.05 17.45 -0.36
C SER A 17 -11.28 18.91 0.03
N LYS A 18 -10.69 19.35 1.15
CA LYS A 18 -10.74 20.74 1.64
C LYS A 18 -9.56 21.58 1.18
N GLU A 19 -8.54 20.93 0.64
CA GLU A 19 -7.38 21.59 0.09
C GLU A 19 -7.61 21.91 -1.39
N GLY A 20 -6.78 22.74 -1.97
CA GLY A 20 -6.83 23.03 -3.42
C GLY A 20 -6.46 21.79 -4.26
N GLN A 21 -5.86 22.03 -5.43
CA GLN A 21 -5.39 20.92 -6.26
C GLN A 21 -4.27 20.16 -5.55
N ILE A 22 -4.54 18.94 -5.12
CA ILE A 22 -3.53 18.05 -4.53
C ILE A 22 -2.85 17.19 -5.59
N LYS A 23 -1.66 16.72 -5.28
CA LYS A 23 -0.81 15.89 -6.14
C LYS A 23 -0.37 14.61 -5.43
N PHE A 24 -0.13 13.58 -6.24
CA PHE A 24 0.39 12.28 -5.78
C PHE A 24 1.59 11.87 -6.61
N LEU A 25 2.61 11.34 -5.95
CA LEU A 25 3.74 10.71 -6.64
C LEU A 25 3.33 9.30 -7.08
N CYS A 26 3.62 9.00 -8.33
CA CYS A 26 3.28 7.75 -8.97
C CYS A 26 4.55 7.10 -9.55
N PRO A 27 5.15 6.12 -8.88
CA PRO A 27 6.25 5.35 -9.44
C PRO A 27 5.85 4.68 -10.75
N VAL A 28 6.67 4.87 -11.79
CA VAL A 28 6.38 4.39 -13.15
C VAL A 28 7.55 3.55 -13.70
N PRO A 29 7.24 2.49 -14.47
CA PRO A 29 5.91 1.96 -14.77
C PRO A 29 5.22 1.39 -13.52
N GLY A 30 3.92 1.57 -13.37
CA GLY A 30 3.19 1.22 -12.15
C GLY A 30 1.80 0.65 -12.43
N TYR A 31 1.07 0.30 -11.37
CA TYR A 31 -0.24 -0.31 -11.46
C TYR A 31 -1.30 0.73 -11.88
N ASP A 32 -1.89 0.55 -13.05
CA ASP A 32 -2.81 1.49 -13.69
C ASP A 32 -4.04 1.85 -12.85
N ARG A 33 -4.50 0.95 -11.96
CA ARG A 33 -5.66 1.18 -11.09
C ARG A 33 -5.39 2.24 -10.02
N HIS A 34 -4.15 2.37 -9.55
CA HIS A 34 -3.77 3.46 -8.65
C HIS A 34 -3.93 4.81 -9.35
N PHE A 35 -3.51 4.89 -10.61
CA PHE A 35 -3.60 6.10 -11.40
C PHE A 35 -5.06 6.45 -11.69
N LYS A 36 -5.84 5.47 -12.14
CA LYS A 36 -7.27 5.64 -12.40
C LYS A 36 -8.03 6.12 -11.17
N LEU A 37 -7.74 5.55 -10.00
CA LEU A 37 -8.34 5.97 -8.73
C LEU A 37 -7.97 7.41 -8.37
N SER A 38 -6.72 7.80 -8.61
CA SER A 38 -6.27 9.18 -8.36
C SER A 38 -6.99 10.17 -9.28
N GLU A 39 -7.16 9.83 -10.55
CA GLU A 39 -7.92 10.63 -11.52
C GLU A 39 -9.37 10.86 -11.08
N GLU A 40 -10.06 9.83 -10.60
CA GLU A 40 -11.45 9.92 -10.13
C GLU A 40 -11.62 10.89 -8.96
N PHE A 41 -10.58 11.09 -8.15
CA PHE A 41 -10.57 12.08 -7.08
C PHE A 41 -10.01 13.45 -7.51
N GLY A 42 -9.75 13.65 -8.80
CA GLY A 42 -9.18 14.88 -9.32
C GLY A 42 -7.75 15.16 -8.82
N ILE A 43 -7.02 14.11 -8.42
CA ILE A 43 -5.66 14.22 -7.90
C ILE A 43 -4.68 14.24 -9.08
N SER A 44 -3.85 15.26 -9.18
CA SER A 44 -2.79 15.34 -10.18
C SER A 44 -1.67 14.34 -9.87
N MET A 45 -1.23 13.60 -10.88
CA MET A 45 -0.18 12.59 -10.73
C MET A 45 1.15 13.12 -11.25
N ILE A 46 2.21 12.93 -10.45
CA ILE A 46 3.58 13.24 -10.82
C ILE A 46 4.33 11.91 -10.97
N PRO A 47 4.81 11.56 -12.17
CA PRO A 47 5.56 10.34 -12.37
C PRO A 47 6.94 10.44 -11.70
N VAL A 48 7.37 9.33 -11.08
CA VAL A 48 8.70 9.15 -10.50
C VAL A 48 9.30 7.86 -11.05
N ALA A 49 10.57 7.90 -11.47
CA ALA A 49 11.24 6.72 -12.01
C ALA A 49 11.43 5.63 -10.95
N LEU A 50 11.31 4.37 -11.36
CA LEU A 50 11.74 3.22 -10.59
C LEU A 50 13.21 2.89 -10.90
N THR A 51 13.95 2.42 -9.88
CA THR A 51 15.40 2.21 -9.96
C THR A 51 15.82 0.73 -9.96
N GLY A 52 14.84 -0.19 -9.87
CA GLY A 52 15.07 -1.61 -9.64
C GLY A 52 15.01 -2.01 -8.17
N GLU A 53 15.09 -1.03 -7.26
CA GLU A 53 14.99 -1.21 -5.80
C GLU A 53 13.89 -0.32 -5.18
N GLY A 54 13.01 0.23 -6.01
CA GLY A 54 11.94 1.16 -5.65
C GLY A 54 12.09 2.52 -6.33
N PRO A 55 11.30 3.53 -5.92
CA PRO A 55 11.33 4.85 -6.53
C PRO A 55 12.65 5.58 -6.29
N ASP A 56 13.02 6.46 -7.23
CA ASP A 56 14.16 7.36 -7.10
C ASP A 56 13.95 8.32 -5.92
N LEU A 57 14.65 8.04 -4.82
CA LEU A 57 14.51 8.78 -3.56
C LEU A 57 14.92 10.25 -3.68
N GLU A 58 15.91 10.56 -4.51
CA GLU A 58 16.37 11.95 -4.68
C GLU A 58 15.28 12.79 -5.35
N SER A 59 14.68 12.27 -6.42
CA SER A 59 13.53 12.91 -7.08
C SER A 59 12.33 13.03 -6.15
N VAL A 60 12.00 11.96 -5.40
CA VAL A 60 10.90 11.98 -4.41
C VAL A 60 11.14 13.08 -3.38
N ARG A 61 12.36 13.13 -2.80
CA ARG A 61 12.72 14.12 -1.79
C ARG A 61 12.58 15.55 -2.30
N GLN A 62 13.17 15.83 -3.45
CA GLN A 62 13.11 17.16 -4.07
C GLN A 62 11.68 17.61 -4.33
N LEU A 63 10.85 16.73 -4.87
CA LEU A 63 9.45 17.02 -5.15
C LEU A 63 8.66 17.31 -3.87
N VAL A 64 8.73 16.41 -2.88
CA VAL A 64 7.94 16.50 -1.64
C VAL A 64 8.31 17.72 -0.81
N LEU A 65 9.61 18.05 -0.69
CA LEU A 65 10.04 19.17 0.15
C LEU A 65 9.81 20.54 -0.50
N ASN A 66 9.66 20.60 -1.84
CA ASN A 66 9.43 21.86 -2.56
C ASN A 66 7.98 22.11 -2.94
N ASP A 67 7.08 21.13 -2.78
CA ASP A 67 5.68 21.25 -3.15
C ASP A 67 4.76 20.61 -2.10
N GLN A 68 4.21 21.43 -1.23
CA GLN A 68 3.29 21.02 -0.16
C GLN A 68 1.93 20.50 -0.67
N SER A 69 1.61 20.71 -1.95
CA SER A 69 0.42 20.12 -2.56
C SER A 69 0.58 18.61 -2.83
N ILE A 70 1.79 18.06 -2.72
CA ILE A 70 2.06 16.62 -2.82
C ILE A 70 1.68 15.96 -1.50
N LYS A 71 0.59 15.19 -1.50
CA LYS A 71 -0.01 14.59 -0.31
C LYS A 71 0.28 13.10 -0.15
N GLY A 72 1.01 12.49 -1.09
CA GLY A 72 1.39 11.11 -0.91
C GLY A 72 2.07 10.47 -2.11
N ILE A 73 2.43 9.22 -1.91
CA ILE A 73 3.05 8.36 -2.91
C ILE A 73 2.39 6.98 -2.90
N TRP A 74 2.15 6.42 -4.10
CA TRP A 74 1.78 5.03 -4.27
C TRP A 74 3.01 4.14 -4.25
N CYS A 75 2.98 3.07 -3.46
CA CYS A 75 4.06 2.08 -3.39
C CYS A 75 3.50 0.66 -3.55
N VAL A 76 4.09 -0.12 -4.48
CA VAL A 76 3.92 -1.57 -4.58
C VAL A 76 5.26 -2.20 -4.22
N PRO A 77 5.54 -2.45 -2.93
CA PRO A 77 6.90 -2.65 -2.45
C PRO A 77 7.48 -4.03 -2.74
N LYS A 78 6.65 -5.01 -3.06
CA LYS A 78 7.09 -6.39 -3.32
C LYS A 78 6.48 -6.89 -4.61
N HIS A 79 7.33 -7.38 -5.51
CA HIS A 79 6.95 -7.84 -6.84
C HIS A 79 6.10 -6.79 -7.58
N SER A 80 6.62 -5.55 -7.62
CA SER A 80 5.95 -4.39 -8.21
C SER A 80 5.38 -4.70 -9.60
N ASN A 81 4.14 -4.33 -9.83
CA ASN A 81 3.50 -4.52 -11.14
C ASN A 81 3.69 -3.27 -12.00
N PRO A 82 4.34 -3.34 -13.19
CA PRO A 82 4.71 -4.57 -13.93
C PRO A 82 6.18 -5.00 -13.76
N THR A 83 7.02 -4.29 -13.05
CA THR A 83 8.49 -4.45 -13.07
C THR A 83 9.01 -5.70 -12.33
N GLY A 84 8.24 -6.19 -11.35
CA GLY A 84 8.65 -7.32 -10.50
C GLY A 84 9.67 -6.96 -9.41
N GLU A 85 10.11 -5.69 -9.32
CA GLU A 85 11.10 -5.28 -8.33
C GLU A 85 10.60 -5.33 -6.89
N ILE A 86 11.53 -5.43 -5.96
CA ILE A 86 11.29 -5.43 -4.52
C ILE A 86 12.03 -4.24 -3.94
N TYR A 87 11.36 -3.44 -3.11
CA TYR A 87 11.98 -2.28 -2.47
C TYR A 87 13.07 -2.71 -1.50
N SER A 88 14.24 -2.10 -1.63
CA SER A 88 15.34 -2.34 -0.71
C SER A 88 15.06 -1.70 0.65
N LYS A 89 15.74 -2.20 1.70
CA LYS A 89 15.72 -1.58 3.03
C LYS A 89 16.05 -0.08 2.96
N LYS A 90 17.08 0.27 2.19
CA LYS A 90 17.49 1.66 1.98
C LYS A 90 16.37 2.51 1.40
N THR A 91 15.63 1.97 0.43
CA THR A 91 14.49 2.67 -0.18
C THR A 91 13.38 2.90 0.83
N ILE A 92 13.03 1.89 1.63
CA ILE A 92 11.99 2.00 2.65
C ILE A 92 12.37 3.03 3.72
N GLU A 93 13.59 2.94 4.25
CA GLU A 93 14.11 3.91 5.23
C GLU A 93 14.14 5.33 4.66
N GLY A 94 14.56 5.47 3.39
CA GLY A 94 14.59 6.76 2.70
C GLY A 94 13.20 7.37 2.51
N LEU A 95 12.21 6.59 2.10
CA LEU A 95 10.81 7.04 1.99
C LEU A 95 10.25 7.49 3.35
N LEU A 96 10.54 6.73 4.41
CA LEU A 96 10.12 7.09 5.75
C LEU A 96 10.80 8.39 6.23
N GLN A 97 12.09 8.55 5.95
CA GLN A 97 12.80 9.78 6.31
C GLN A 97 12.24 10.99 5.56
N ILE A 98 11.94 10.86 4.26
CA ILE A 98 11.28 11.91 3.47
C ILE A 98 9.90 12.23 4.05
N SER A 99 9.13 11.21 4.41
CA SER A 99 7.81 11.39 5.04
C SER A 99 7.89 12.12 6.39
N LYS A 100 8.96 11.90 7.16
CA LYS A 100 9.19 12.61 8.43
C LYS A 100 9.49 14.10 8.23
N GLU A 101 10.11 14.44 7.13
CA GLU A 101 10.46 15.82 6.77
C GLU A 101 9.32 16.54 6.04
N ALA A 102 8.40 15.77 5.47
CA ALA A 102 7.23 16.26 4.76
C ALA A 102 6.16 16.84 5.70
N GLU A 103 5.11 17.43 5.13
CA GLU A 103 3.94 17.80 5.91
C GLU A 103 3.24 16.57 6.53
N GLN A 104 2.57 16.78 7.67
CA GLN A 104 1.82 15.74 8.39
C GLN A 104 0.74 15.05 7.56
N SER A 105 0.20 15.74 6.55
CA SER A 105 -0.81 15.19 5.65
C SER A 105 -0.25 14.22 4.59
N PHE A 106 1.07 14.17 4.39
CA PHE A 106 1.71 13.26 3.45
C PHE A 106 1.55 11.79 3.87
N LYS A 107 1.15 10.93 2.92
CA LYS A 107 0.90 9.51 3.16
C LYS A 107 1.68 8.61 2.20
N ILE A 108 2.21 7.55 2.75
CA ILE A 108 2.75 6.42 1.97
C ILE A 108 1.62 5.38 1.84
N LEU A 109 1.05 5.25 0.63
CA LEU A 109 0.05 4.24 0.32
C LEU A 109 0.77 2.95 -0.08
N TRP A 110 0.84 2.00 0.84
CA TRP A 110 1.66 0.80 0.79
C TRP A 110 0.82 -0.39 0.35
N ASP A 111 0.74 -0.65 -0.96
CA ASP A 111 -0.03 -1.75 -1.54
C ASP A 111 0.81 -3.03 -1.58
N ASN A 112 0.66 -3.87 -0.56
CA ASN A 112 1.37 -5.12 -0.43
C ASN A 112 0.55 -6.31 -0.97
N ALA A 113 0.05 -6.18 -2.20
CA ALA A 113 -0.79 -7.18 -2.85
C ALA A 113 -0.07 -8.51 -3.11
N TYR A 114 1.26 -8.50 -3.17
CA TYR A 114 2.10 -9.66 -3.49
C TYR A 114 2.97 -10.14 -2.33
N ALA A 115 2.58 -9.85 -1.11
CA ALA A 115 3.35 -10.14 0.12
C ALA A 115 3.88 -11.58 0.23
N VAL A 116 3.17 -12.57 -0.34
CA VAL A 116 3.43 -14.01 -0.21
C VAL A 116 3.60 -14.72 -1.56
N HIS A 117 3.98 -14.01 -2.61
CA HIS A 117 4.07 -14.54 -3.98
C HIS A 117 5.50 -14.93 -4.40
N ASP A 118 6.31 -15.38 -3.45
CA ASP A 118 7.71 -15.71 -3.70
C ASP A 118 7.88 -17.05 -4.44
N PHE A 119 8.69 -17.07 -5.48
CA PHE A 119 9.11 -18.29 -6.20
C PHE A 119 10.44 -18.87 -5.68
N LYS A 120 11.21 -18.07 -4.97
CA LYS A 120 12.48 -18.43 -4.34
C LYS A 120 12.43 -17.97 -2.88
N GLU A 121 13.30 -18.51 -2.05
CA GLU A 121 13.63 -17.88 -0.76
C GLU A 121 14.27 -16.52 -1.10
N SER A 122 13.42 -15.52 -1.25
CA SER A 122 13.80 -14.23 -1.76
C SER A 122 14.05 -13.24 -0.64
N ALA A 123 14.58 -12.09 -1.01
CA ALA A 123 14.76 -10.97 -0.11
C ALA A 123 13.46 -10.69 0.66
N GLN A 124 13.54 -10.72 1.98
CA GLN A 124 12.43 -10.32 2.82
C GLN A 124 12.20 -8.81 2.66
N LEU A 125 10.94 -8.44 2.49
CA LEU A 125 10.56 -7.04 2.57
C LEU A 125 10.61 -6.61 4.04
N GLU A 126 11.29 -5.51 4.34
CA GLU A 126 11.33 -4.95 5.69
C GLU A 126 9.93 -4.52 6.16
N ASP A 127 9.68 -4.68 7.46
CA ASP A 127 8.43 -4.24 8.07
C ASP A 127 8.39 -2.72 8.20
N ILE A 128 7.68 -2.08 7.30
CA ILE A 128 7.53 -0.62 7.26
C ILE A 128 6.95 -0.05 8.57
N PHE A 129 6.06 -0.79 9.26
CA PHE A 129 5.46 -0.31 10.51
C PHE A 129 6.48 -0.30 11.66
N SER A 130 7.32 -1.31 11.76
CA SER A 130 8.41 -1.34 12.74
C SER A 130 9.38 -0.19 12.53
N LEU A 131 9.75 0.08 11.29
CA LEU A 131 10.64 1.19 10.93
C LEU A 131 9.97 2.55 11.18
N ALA A 132 8.72 2.73 10.78
CA ALA A 132 7.96 3.97 11.00
C ALA A 132 7.74 4.27 12.48
N LYS A 133 7.52 3.23 13.30
CA LYS A 133 7.42 3.35 14.76
C LYS A 133 8.71 3.89 15.37
N GLY A 134 9.86 3.42 14.91
CA GLY A 134 11.18 3.92 15.34
C GLY A 134 11.42 5.39 15.03
N LEU A 135 10.73 5.94 14.03
CA LEU A 135 10.79 7.35 13.61
C LEU A 135 9.64 8.22 14.13
N ASP A 136 8.68 7.64 14.84
CA ASP A 136 7.46 8.29 15.34
C ASP A 136 6.54 8.85 14.23
N ILE A 137 6.46 8.14 13.10
CA ILE A 137 5.67 8.53 11.92
C ILE A 137 4.70 7.45 11.46
N LEU A 138 4.22 6.59 12.35
CA LEU A 138 3.22 5.58 12.02
C LEU A 138 1.99 6.14 11.30
N HIS A 139 1.63 7.38 11.62
CA HIS A 139 0.48 8.07 11.02
C HIS A 139 0.62 8.29 9.50
N ALA A 140 1.83 8.27 8.98
CA ALA A 140 2.07 8.47 7.55
C ALA A 140 1.85 7.20 6.71
N VAL A 141 1.85 6.01 7.32
CA VAL A 141 1.74 4.74 6.61
C VAL A 141 0.31 4.27 6.55
N VAL A 142 -0.15 3.97 5.34
CA VAL A 142 -1.46 3.37 5.05
C VAL A 142 -1.22 2.11 4.22
N ALA A 143 -1.27 0.94 4.85
CA ALA A 143 -0.95 -0.30 4.17
C ALA A 143 -2.19 -1.12 3.82
N PHE A 144 -2.12 -1.76 2.65
CA PHE A 144 -3.18 -2.62 2.11
C PHE A 144 -2.64 -4.00 1.78
N ALA A 145 -3.49 -5.00 1.93
CA ALA A 145 -3.26 -6.34 1.43
C ALA A 145 -4.60 -6.97 1.02
N SER A 146 -4.55 -8.02 0.23
CA SER A 146 -5.76 -8.73 -0.21
C SER A 146 -5.47 -10.18 -0.50
N THR A 147 -6.48 -11.04 -0.29
CA THR A 147 -6.46 -12.44 -0.72
C THR A 147 -6.88 -12.64 -2.17
N SER A 148 -7.21 -11.58 -2.91
CA SER A 148 -7.75 -11.67 -4.28
C SER A 148 -6.86 -12.42 -5.26
N LYS A 149 -5.53 -12.36 -5.07
CA LYS A 149 -4.52 -13.08 -5.86
C LYS A 149 -3.99 -14.35 -5.15
N ILE A 150 -4.52 -14.65 -3.97
CA ILE A 150 -4.14 -15.80 -3.14
C ILE A 150 -5.20 -16.89 -3.22
N THR A 151 -6.49 -16.51 -3.19
CA THR A 151 -7.65 -17.42 -3.18
C THR A 151 -8.54 -17.21 -4.40
N TYR A 152 -9.57 -16.36 -4.26
CA TYR A 152 -10.61 -16.17 -5.28
C TYR A 152 -10.63 -14.72 -5.77
N ALA A 153 -10.42 -14.51 -7.05
CA ALA A 153 -10.66 -13.23 -7.67
C ALA A 153 -12.15 -12.85 -7.51
N GLY A 154 -12.43 -11.60 -7.12
CA GLY A 154 -13.79 -11.11 -6.90
C GLY A 154 -14.43 -11.48 -5.55
N SER A 155 -13.86 -12.44 -4.81
CA SER A 155 -14.29 -12.82 -3.45
C SER A 155 -13.19 -12.67 -2.41
N GLY A 156 -12.16 -11.90 -2.72
CA GLY A 156 -11.03 -11.67 -1.81
C GLY A 156 -11.42 -10.92 -0.54
N ILE A 157 -10.64 -11.14 0.51
CA ILE A 157 -10.67 -10.34 1.74
C ILE A 157 -9.64 -9.24 1.59
N GLY A 158 -10.06 -7.99 1.80
CA GLY A 158 -9.16 -6.84 1.91
C GLY A 158 -8.71 -6.62 3.35
N PHE A 159 -7.48 -6.20 3.52
CA PHE A 159 -6.89 -5.81 4.80
C PHE A 159 -6.40 -4.38 4.72
N LEU A 160 -6.57 -3.65 5.80
CA LEU A 160 -6.08 -2.29 5.98
C LEU A 160 -5.33 -2.23 7.31
N ALA A 161 -4.10 -1.71 7.28
CA ALA A 161 -3.32 -1.47 8.48
C ALA A 161 -2.96 0.02 8.59
N LEU A 162 -3.18 0.59 9.76
CA LEU A 162 -3.04 2.01 10.10
C LEU A 162 -2.42 2.15 11.49
N SER A 163 -1.94 3.36 11.82
CA SER A 163 -1.71 3.74 13.21
C SER A 163 -3.03 3.74 14.01
N GLU A 164 -2.96 3.54 15.31
CA GLU A 164 -4.15 3.48 16.17
C GLU A 164 -5.06 4.71 16.04
N PRO A 165 -4.57 5.97 16.08
CA PRO A 165 -5.42 7.14 15.89
C PRO A 165 -6.10 7.18 14.49
N ASN A 166 -5.38 6.78 13.45
CA ASN A 166 -5.93 6.71 12.11
C ASN A 166 -6.97 5.58 11.97
N LEU A 167 -6.75 4.46 12.66
CA LEU A 167 -7.70 3.35 12.70
C LEU A 167 -9.01 3.76 13.39
N ASP A 168 -8.94 4.46 14.51
CA ASP A 168 -10.12 4.95 15.23
C ASP A 168 -10.94 5.92 14.36
N LEU A 169 -10.27 6.85 13.69
CA LEU A 169 -10.92 7.75 12.75
C LEU A 169 -11.54 6.98 11.56
N PHE A 170 -10.82 6.01 11.01
CA PHE A 170 -11.34 5.15 9.96
C PHE A 170 -12.59 4.41 10.41
N LEU A 171 -12.56 3.74 11.57
CA LEU A 171 -13.67 2.96 12.09
C LEU A 171 -14.90 3.81 12.38
N LYS A 172 -14.73 5.02 12.89
CA LYS A 172 -15.82 5.98 13.12
C LYS A 172 -16.66 6.22 11.85
N HIS A 173 -16.01 6.39 10.71
CA HIS A 173 -16.70 6.61 9.44
C HIS A 173 -17.13 5.30 8.77
N TYR A 174 -16.30 4.27 8.86
CA TYR A 174 -16.57 2.97 8.26
C TYR A 174 -17.82 2.30 8.81
N GLN A 175 -18.04 2.39 10.14
CA GLN A 175 -19.24 1.87 10.79
C GLN A 175 -20.53 2.55 10.33
N ALA A 176 -20.46 3.78 9.85
CA ALA A 176 -21.62 4.46 9.27
C ALA A 176 -21.89 3.99 7.82
N LEU A 177 -20.86 3.49 7.10
CA LEU A 177 -21.00 3.04 5.72
C LEU A 177 -21.45 1.59 5.63
N ILE A 178 -20.95 0.73 6.51
CA ILE A 178 -21.33 -0.69 6.55
C ILE A 178 -21.48 -1.18 8.00
N ILE A 179 -22.43 -2.06 8.22
CA ILE A 179 -22.66 -2.69 9.54
C ILE A 179 -21.53 -3.65 9.90
N GLY A 180 -20.94 -4.28 8.91
CA GLY A 180 -19.78 -5.16 9.08
C GLY A 180 -19.40 -5.88 7.78
N PRO A 181 -18.19 -6.46 7.73
CA PRO A 181 -17.74 -7.23 6.58
C PRO A 181 -18.49 -8.56 6.47
N ASP A 182 -18.48 -9.15 5.26
CA ASP A 182 -19.09 -10.47 4.98
C ASP A 182 -18.39 -11.57 5.79
N LYS A 183 -19.03 -11.97 6.90
CA LYS A 183 -18.53 -12.99 7.83
C LYS A 183 -18.51 -14.39 7.22
N ILE A 184 -19.44 -14.68 6.29
CA ILE A 184 -19.48 -15.98 5.60
C ILE A 184 -18.29 -16.10 4.68
N ASN A 185 -17.97 -15.05 3.94
CA ASN A 185 -16.80 -15.03 3.07
C ASN A 185 -15.50 -15.14 3.88
N GLN A 186 -15.41 -14.46 5.02
CA GLN A 186 -14.27 -14.61 5.94
C GLN A 186 -14.14 -16.05 6.45
N ALA A 187 -15.24 -16.68 6.88
CA ALA A 187 -15.25 -18.05 7.33
C ALA A 187 -14.81 -19.05 6.24
N LYS A 188 -15.24 -18.84 4.99
CA LYS A 188 -14.77 -19.63 3.84
C LYS A 188 -13.26 -19.58 3.68
N HIS A 189 -12.64 -18.39 3.80
CA HIS A 189 -11.19 -18.23 3.72
C HIS A 189 -10.47 -18.93 4.87
N VAL A 190 -11.00 -18.82 6.09
CA VAL A 190 -10.44 -19.50 7.27
C VAL A 190 -10.45 -21.02 7.06
N GLU A 191 -11.59 -21.59 6.66
CA GLU A 191 -11.71 -23.02 6.42
C GLU A 191 -10.84 -23.49 5.25
N PHE A 192 -10.75 -22.67 4.19
CA PHE A 192 -9.89 -22.96 3.04
C PHE A 192 -8.42 -23.05 3.48
N PHE A 193 -7.93 -22.08 4.24
CA PHE A 193 -6.53 -22.07 4.69
C PHE A 193 -6.24 -23.17 5.70
N LYS A 194 -7.16 -23.47 6.64
CA LYS A 194 -7.02 -24.62 7.56
C LYS A 194 -6.81 -25.92 6.80
N LYS A 195 -7.63 -26.19 5.78
CA LYS A 195 -7.56 -27.39 4.95
C LYS A 195 -6.29 -27.47 4.09
N ASN A 196 -5.64 -26.34 3.79
CA ASN A 196 -4.46 -26.26 2.94
C ASN A 196 -3.15 -26.04 3.70
N GLY A 197 -3.16 -26.14 5.02
CA GLY A 197 -1.95 -25.97 5.85
C GLY A 197 -1.50 -24.53 6.02
N GLY A 198 -2.44 -23.58 5.89
CA GLY A 198 -2.19 -22.13 6.02
C GLY A 198 -1.85 -21.45 4.71
N VAL A 199 -1.69 -20.12 4.80
CA VAL A 199 -1.41 -19.26 3.61
C VAL A 199 -0.10 -19.64 2.96
N LEU A 200 0.98 -19.77 3.71
CA LEU A 200 2.32 -20.04 3.15
C LEU A 200 2.39 -21.41 2.44
N SER A 201 1.78 -22.45 3.04
CA SER A 201 1.70 -23.79 2.41
C SER A 201 0.91 -23.75 1.10
N HIS A 202 -0.19 -22.98 1.07
CA HIS A 202 -0.99 -22.79 -0.12
C HIS A 202 -0.21 -22.04 -1.20
N MET A 203 0.49 -20.96 -0.85
CA MET A 203 1.29 -20.18 -1.80
C MET A 203 2.51 -20.91 -2.33
N LYS A 204 3.09 -21.86 -1.55
CA LYS A 204 4.11 -22.76 -2.06
C LYS A 204 3.60 -23.62 -3.23
N LYS A 205 2.36 -24.16 -3.12
CA LYS A 205 1.73 -24.88 -4.24
C LYS A 205 1.51 -23.98 -5.46
N HIS A 206 1.16 -22.70 -5.27
CA HIS A 206 1.08 -21.72 -6.35
C HIS A 206 2.45 -21.51 -7.01
N ALA A 207 3.50 -21.34 -6.19
CA ALA A 207 4.86 -21.18 -6.70
C ALA A 207 5.29 -22.39 -7.56
N ASP A 208 5.01 -23.61 -7.10
CA ASP A 208 5.34 -24.85 -7.83
C ASP A 208 4.66 -24.90 -9.23
N ILE A 209 3.46 -24.34 -9.36
CA ILE A 209 2.71 -24.30 -10.64
C ILE A 209 3.19 -23.14 -11.53
N LEU A 210 3.48 -21.98 -10.94
CA LEU A 210 3.75 -20.75 -11.70
C LEU A 210 5.22 -20.60 -12.07
N LYS A 211 6.13 -20.95 -11.15
CA LYS A 211 7.57 -20.79 -11.35
C LYS A 211 8.08 -21.32 -12.70
N PRO A 212 7.73 -22.55 -13.16
CA PRO A 212 8.19 -23.05 -14.46
C PRO A 212 7.75 -22.18 -15.65
N LYS A 213 6.67 -21.41 -15.50
CA LYS A 213 6.15 -20.52 -16.56
C LYS A 213 6.90 -19.19 -16.63
N PHE A 214 7.61 -18.82 -15.58
CA PHE A 214 8.42 -17.60 -15.51
C PHE A 214 9.91 -17.87 -15.73
N GLU A 215 10.33 -19.13 -15.77
CA GLU A 215 11.71 -19.54 -16.02
C GLU A 215 11.96 -19.89 -17.51
N LEU A 216 10.99 -19.67 -18.40
CA LEU A 216 11.09 -19.81 -19.85
C LEU A 216 11.64 -18.52 -20.44
#